data_8a759115060f2fd8fc7a1f73df74e91d
#
_entry.id   8a759115060f2fd8fc7a1f73df74e91d
#
_cell.length_a   1.000
_cell.length_b   1.000
_cell.length_c   1.000
_cell.angle_alpha   90.00
_cell.angle_beta   90.00
_cell.angle_gamma   90.00
#
_symmetry.space_group_name_H-M   'P 1'
#
loop_
_entity.id
_entity.type
_entity.pdbx_description
1 polymer ?
#
loop_
_entity_poly.entity_id
_entity_poly.type
_entity_poly.pdbx_seq_one_letter_code
_entity_poly.pdbx_strand_id
1 'polypeptide(L)'
;MALFCFPLTMAAMNMTQKLSESRLADAWAELENYSDQGNALRADAHRLAFADPEFLLRRETRGIRFQLEMLKPDLEQTRQGIESTVVVFGSARFRSPEQAQEGLQQAQLGGDATALAKAERQVRNAHYYDQARRFAQLVASHSAQRRRDERLYIATGGGPGIMEAANRGAHEMDAPSVGLNIALPHEQRANPYVTPSLSFKFHYFALRKMHFMMRAKALVAFPGGFGTLDELFEIITLVQTGKSKPVPIILFGSDYWKRLVNMDLMVEEGAITAQDLKLFTYVDDSDAAWDVIRTFYSL
;
A
#
# COMPACT_ATOMS: atom_id res chain seq x y z
N MET A 1 11.75 16.02 -44.64
CA MET A 1 10.54 15.44 -44.06
C MET A 1 10.91 14.08 -43.49
N ALA A 2 11.34 14.03 -42.24
CA ALA A 2 11.78 12.80 -41.59
C ALA A 2 10.68 12.36 -40.64
N LEU A 3 10.05 11.22 -40.95
CA LEU A 3 9.14 10.52 -40.06
C LEU A 3 9.95 10.03 -38.83
N PHE A 4 9.76 10.67 -37.69
CA PHE A 4 10.18 10.09 -36.41
C PHE A 4 9.20 8.97 -36.04
N CYS A 5 9.55 7.76 -36.40
CA CYS A 5 8.93 6.57 -35.87
C CYS A 5 9.46 6.39 -34.44
N PHE A 6 8.68 6.77 -33.40
CA PHE A 6 8.99 6.39 -32.04
C PHE A 6 8.84 4.88 -31.92
N PRO A 7 9.84 4.15 -31.42
CA PRO A 7 9.66 2.73 -31.16
C PRO A 7 8.63 2.58 -30.02
N LEU A 8 7.49 1.98 -30.31
CA LEU A 8 6.61 1.43 -29.28
C LEU A 8 7.46 0.63 -28.30
N THR A 9 7.50 1.02 -27.04
CA THR A 9 8.24 0.30 -26.01
C THR A 9 7.79 -1.16 -26.00
N MET A 10 8.70 -2.10 -25.75
CA MET A 10 8.38 -3.55 -25.72
C MET A 10 7.18 -3.90 -24.82
N ALA A 11 6.86 -3.06 -23.83
CA ALA A 11 5.67 -3.19 -22.99
C ALA A 11 4.38 -2.86 -23.75
N ALA A 12 4.37 -1.86 -24.61
CA ALA A 12 3.21 -1.52 -25.43
C ALA A 12 2.97 -2.57 -26.52
N MET A 13 4.04 -3.10 -27.15
CA MET A 13 3.93 -4.22 -28.11
C MET A 13 3.39 -5.49 -27.44
N ASN A 14 3.79 -5.79 -26.20
CA ASN A 14 3.24 -6.94 -25.47
C ASN A 14 1.77 -6.77 -25.06
N MET A 15 1.30 -5.55 -24.82
CA MET A 15 -0.12 -5.30 -24.58
C MET A 15 -0.97 -5.47 -25.85
N THR A 16 -0.52 -4.94 -26.99
CA THR A 16 -1.23 -5.08 -28.28
C THR A 16 -1.25 -6.53 -28.77
N GLN A 17 -0.20 -7.29 -28.55
CA GLN A 17 -0.17 -8.73 -28.91
C GLN A 17 -1.09 -9.61 -28.03
N LYS A 18 -1.44 -9.16 -26.81
CA LYS A 18 -2.37 -9.88 -25.91
C LYS A 18 -3.83 -9.48 -26.11
N LEU A 19 -4.11 -8.38 -26.79
CA LEU A 19 -5.46 -8.04 -27.20
C LEU A 19 -5.83 -8.98 -28.36
N SER A 20 -6.70 -9.96 -28.10
CA SER A 20 -7.21 -10.89 -29.12
C SER A 20 -7.99 -10.21 -30.25
N GLU A 21 -8.16 -8.89 -30.17
CA GLU A 21 -8.85 -8.06 -31.15
C GLU A 21 -7.88 -7.02 -31.73
N SER A 22 -7.31 -7.31 -32.89
CA SER A 22 -6.43 -6.40 -33.64
C SER A 22 -7.07 -5.02 -33.88
N ARG A 23 -8.41 -4.97 -34.04
CA ARG A 23 -9.17 -3.73 -34.26
C ARG A 23 -9.19 -2.78 -33.05
N LEU A 24 -8.98 -3.27 -31.82
CA LEU A 24 -8.84 -2.40 -30.63
C LEU A 24 -7.51 -1.64 -30.62
N ALA A 25 -6.45 -2.28 -31.09
CA ALA A 25 -5.16 -1.62 -31.26
C ALA A 25 -5.20 -0.53 -32.34
N ASP A 26 -5.90 -0.77 -33.43
CA ASP A 26 -6.09 0.20 -34.52
C ASP A 26 -6.89 1.40 -34.04
N ALA A 27 -7.96 1.19 -33.28
CA ALA A 27 -8.78 2.24 -32.70
C ALA A 27 -8.00 3.09 -31.65
N TRP A 28 -7.10 2.46 -30.89
CA TRP A 28 -6.22 3.18 -29.99
C TRP A 28 -5.17 4.02 -30.72
N ALA A 29 -4.56 3.48 -31.77
CA ALA A 29 -3.61 4.21 -32.62
C ALA A 29 -4.27 5.41 -33.31
N GLU A 30 -5.53 5.30 -33.73
CA GLU A 30 -6.31 6.41 -34.28
C GLU A 30 -6.50 7.54 -33.27
N LEU A 31 -6.76 7.21 -31.99
CA LEU A 31 -6.89 8.19 -30.90
C LEU A 31 -5.55 8.89 -30.59
N GLU A 32 -4.44 8.15 -30.54
CA GLU A 32 -3.11 8.73 -30.34
C GLU A 32 -2.77 9.70 -31.49
N ASN A 33 -2.99 9.29 -32.74
CA ASN A 33 -2.79 10.15 -33.92
C ASN A 33 -3.66 11.42 -33.87
N TYR A 34 -4.90 11.33 -33.39
CA TYR A 34 -5.79 12.46 -33.27
C TYR A 34 -5.31 13.47 -32.19
N SER A 35 -4.79 12.95 -31.08
CA SER A 35 -4.20 13.75 -30.00
C SER A 35 -2.90 14.43 -30.44
N ASP A 36 -2.04 13.71 -31.14
CA ASP A 36 -0.72 14.22 -31.60
C ASP A 36 -0.85 15.31 -32.67
N GLN A 37 -1.97 15.38 -33.37
CA GLN A 37 -2.26 16.47 -34.32
C GLN A 37 -2.74 17.75 -33.65
N GLY A 38 -2.77 17.80 -32.29
CA GLY A 38 -3.20 18.98 -31.54
C GLY A 38 -4.70 19.28 -31.64
N ASN A 39 -5.48 18.34 -32.16
CA ASN A 39 -6.93 18.45 -32.17
C ASN A 39 -7.48 18.29 -30.75
N ALA A 40 -8.14 19.33 -30.24
CA ALA A 40 -8.90 19.20 -29.02
C ALA A 40 -9.88 18.02 -29.18
N LEU A 41 -9.79 17.02 -28.32
CA LEU A 41 -10.74 15.92 -28.30
C LEU A 41 -12.14 16.49 -28.18
N ARG A 42 -12.94 16.42 -29.23
CA ARG A 42 -14.31 16.92 -29.21
C ARG A 42 -15.14 16.07 -28.25
N ALA A 43 -15.91 16.73 -27.40
CA ALA A 43 -16.90 16.09 -26.54
C ALA A 43 -18.12 15.72 -27.39
N ASP A 44 -18.00 14.73 -28.21
CA ASP A 44 -19.13 14.27 -29.04
C ASP A 44 -19.26 12.72 -29.04
N ALA A 45 -20.37 12.26 -29.57
CA ALA A 45 -20.73 10.85 -29.63
C ALA A 45 -19.78 9.99 -30.49
N HIS A 46 -18.87 10.60 -31.26
CA HIS A 46 -17.90 9.88 -32.10
C HIS A 46 -16.70 9.36 -31.35
N ARG A 47 -16.45 9.84 -30.07
CA ARG A 47 -15.39 9.28 -29.26
C ARG A 47 -15.70 7.85 -28.85
N LEU A 48 -14.70 6.99 -28.92
CA LEU A 48 -14.82 5.65 -28.36
C LEU A 48 -15.04 5.74 -26.85
N ALA A 49 -16.06 5.09 -26.32
CA ALA A 49 -16.50 5.24 -24.93
C ALA A 49 -15.38 4.95 -23.90
N PHE A 50 -14.49 3.97 -24.16
CA PHE A 50 -13.39 3.63 -23.28
C PHE A 50 -12.22 4.63 -23.32
N ALA A 51 -12.18 5.51 -24.32
CA ALA A 51 -11.19 6.54 -24.53
C ALA A 51 -11.76 7.97 -24.36
N ASP A 52 -12.99 8.08 -23.88
CA ASP A 52 -13.63 9.35 -23.55
C ASP A 52 -13.55 9.65 -22.04
N PRO A 53 -12.59 10.51 -21.61
CA PRO A 53 -12.46 10.87 -20.19
C PRO A 53 -13.71 11.53 -19.62
N GLU A 54 -14.41 12.37 -20.41
CA GLU A 54 -15.62 13.04 -19.95
C GLU A 54 -16.74 12.04 -19.68
N PHE A 55 -16.92 11.05 -20.56
CA PHE A 55 -17.86 9.96 -20.35
C PHE A 55 -17.45 9.11 -19.14
N LEU A 56 -16.18 8.72 -19.04
CA LEU A 56 -15.69 7.88 -17.94
C LEU A 56 -15.74 8.58 -16.57
N LEU A 57 -15.73 9.92 -16.52
CA LEU A 57 -15.83 10.68 -15.27
C LEU A 57 -17.26 10.97 -14.82
N ARG A 58 -18.27 10.65 -15.63
CA ARG A 58 -19.69 10.83 -15.25
C ARG A 58 -20.07 10.02 -14.03
N ARG A 59 -21.13 10.45 -13.34
CA ARG A 59 -21.65 9.72 -12.17
C ARG A 59 -22.12 8.31 -12.55
N GLU A 60 -22.76 8.19 -13.68
CA GLU A 60 -23.37 6.96 -14.22
C GLU A 60 -22.32 5.88 -14.52
N THR A 61 -21.11 6.28 -14.88
CA THR A 61 -19.98 5.38 -15.19
C THR A 61 -19.16 4.98 -13.96
N ARG A 62 -19.60 5.36 -12.74
CA ARG A 62 -18.89 5.01 -11.50
C ARG A 62 -18.63 3.51 -11.35
N GLY A 63 -19.60 2.67 -11.70
CA GLY A 63 -19.45 1.21 -11.63
C GLY A 63 -18.32 0.69 -12.52
N ILE A 64 -18.13 1.28 -13.70
CA ILE A 64 -17.04 0.94 -14.62
C ILE A 64 -15.69 1.30 -13.98
N ARG A 65 -15.60 2.50 -13.37
CA ARG A 65 -14.36 2.90 -12.67
C ARG A 65 -14.03 1.98 -11.49
N PHE A 66 -15.02 1.48 -10.77
CA PHE A 66 -14.83 0.47 -9.72
C PHE A 66 -14.20 -0.80 -10.30
N GLN A 67 -14.70 -1.28 -11.44
CA GLN A 67 -14.14 -2.46 -12.09
C GLN A 67 -12.70 -2.22 -12.55
N LEU A 68 -12.39 -1.04 -13.12
CA LEU A 68 -11.03 -0.70 -13.55
C LEU A 68 -10.05 -0.63 -12.36
N GLU A 69 -10.45 -0.01 -11.24
CA GLU A 69 -9.61 0.03 -10.02
C GLU A 69 -9.48 -1.33 -9.33
N MET A 70 -10.44 -2.22 -9.50
CA MET A 70 -10.31 -3.61 -9.03
C MET A 70 -9.38 -4.43 -9.91
N LEU A 71 -9.51 -4.33 -11.23
CA LEU A 71 -8.80 -5.18 -12.17
C LEU A 71 -7.32 -4.80 -12.35
N LYS A 72 -7.04 -3.50 -12.53
CA LYS A 72 -5.68 -3.04 -12.89
C LYS A 72 -4.61 -3.46 -11.88
N PRO A 73 -4.75 -3.22 -10.57
CA PRO A 73 -3.75 -3.65 -9.60
C PRO A 73 -3.68 -5.17 -9.45
N ASP A 74 -4.81 -5.87 -9.57
CA ASP A 74 -4.86 -7.33 -9.44
C ASP A 74 -4.14 -8.03 -10.59
N LEU A 75 -4.42 -7.63 -11.82
CA LEU A 75 -3.78 -8.16 -13.01
C LEU A 75 -2.27 -7.90 -13.01
N GLU A 76 -1.85 -6.70 -12.63
CA GLU A 76 -0.43 -6.34 -12.63
C GLU A 76 0.35 -7.09 -11.53
N GLN A 77 -0.21 -7.21 -10.33
CA GLN A 77 0.38 -8.01 -9.27
C GLN A 77 0.49 -9.49 -9.70
N THR A 78 -0.55 -10.05 -10.30
CA THR A 78 -0.54 -11.43 -10.83
C THR A 78 0.54 -11.59 -11.90
N ARG A 79 0.65 -10.66 -12.85
CA ARG A 79 1.67 -10.68 -13.90
C ARG A 79 3.09 -10.69 -13.33
N GLN A 80 3.33 -9.97 -12.24
CA GLN A 80 4.62 -9.92 -11.55
C GLN A 80 4.81 -11.04 -10.53
N GLY A 81 3.82 -11.93 -10.33
CA GLY A 81 3.88 -13.06 -9.40
C GLY A 81 3.81 -12.66 -7.94
N ILE A 82 3.15 -11.55 -7.65
CA ILE A 82 2.85 -11.13 -6.28
C ILE A 82 1.56 -11.84 -5.86
N GLU A 83 1.69 -12.99 -5.22
CA GLU A 83 0.54 -13.80 -4.80
C GLU A 83 0.22 -13.68 -3.31
N SER A 84 1.23 -13.40 -2.50
CA SER A 84 1.10 -13.33 -1.04
C SER A 84 1.82 -12.09 -0.51
N THR A 85 1.11 -11.30 0.30
CA THR A 85 1.65 -10.05 0.87
C THR A 85 1.64 -10.06 2.39
N VAL A 86 2.59 -9.38 2.98
CA VAL A 86 2.58 -8.94 4.39
C VAL A 86 2.27 -7.45 4.38
N VAL A 87 1.12 -7.09 4.90
CA VAL A 87 0.64 -5.72 4.89
C VAL A 87 1.18 -4.97 6.09
N VAL A 88 1.79 -3.81 5.88
CA VAL A 88 2.34 -2.96 6.94
C VAL A 88 1.63 -1.61 6.94
N PHE A 89 0.97 -1.31 8.05
CA PHE A 89 0.34 -0.03 8.33
C PHE A 89 1.05 0.70 9.47
N GLY A 90 0.92 2.02 9.48
CA GLY A 90 1.45 2.86 10.54
C GLY A 90 1.43 4.34 10.17
N SER A 91 1.96 5.16 11.06
CA SER A 91 1.96 6.61 10.91
C SER A 91 2.78 7.08 9.70
N ALA A 92 2.17 7.86 8.83
CA ALA A 92 2.86 8.59 7.76
C ALA A 92 3.75 9.75 8.28
N ARG A 93 3.66 10.07 9.57
CA ARG A 93 4.34 11.21 10.19
C ARG A 93 5.63 10.84 10.92
N PHE A 94 5.90 9.55 11.11
CA PHE A 94 7.15 9.12 11.76
C PHE A 94 8.31 9.26 10.79
N ARG A 95 9.43 9.75 11.30
CA ARG A 95 10.63 10.04 10.51
C ARG A 95 11.68 8.95 10.71
N SER A 96 12.58 8.82 9.74
CA SER A 96 13.78 8.02 9.97
C SER A 96 14.62 8.62 11.11
N PRO A 97 15.48 7.84 11.78
CA PRO A 97 16.35 8.38 12.83
C PRO A 97 17.18 9.56 12.37
N GLU A 98 17.70 9.52 11.14
CA GLU A 98 18.50 10.60 10.57
C GLU A 98 17.67 11.88 10.43
N GLN A 99 16.49 11.78 9.79
CA GLN A 99 15.57 12.91 9.62
C GLN A 99 15.06 13.47 10.96
N ALA A 100 14.82 12.59 11.93
CA ALA A 100 14.37 13.00 13.26
C ALA A 100 15.46 13.76 14.02
N GLN A 101 16.71 13.30 13.92
CA GLN A 101 17.86 13.95 14.54
C GLN A 101 18.18 15.29 13.90
N GLU A 102 18.16 15.37 12.56
CA GLU A 102 18.30 16.65 11.83
C GLU A 102 17.21 17.64 12.25
N GLY A 103 15.97 17.20 12.35
CA GLY A 103 14.83 18.03 12.80
C GLY A 103 15.01 18.52 14.23
N LEU A 104 15.60 17.69 15.13
CA LEU A 104 15.89 18.09 16.51
C LEU A 104 16.97 19.18 16.56
N GLN A 105 18.06 19.02 15.80
CA GLN A 105 19.11 20.05 15.73
C GLN A 105 18.58 21.38 15.23
N GLN A 106 17.76 21.35 14.19
CA GLN A 106 17.11 22.59 13.65
C GLN A 106 16.19 23.24 14.68
N ALA A 107 15.38 22.45 15.41
CA ALA A 107 14.48 22.97 16.43
C ALA A 107 15.24 23.58 17.62
N GLN A 108 16.38 23.01 18.02
CA GLN A 108 17.25 23.54 19.07
C GLN A 108 17.84 24.91 18.67
N LEU A 109 18.24 25.09 17.41
CA LEU A 109 18.76 26.34 16.89
C LEU A 109 17.69 27.43 16.79
N GLY A 110 16.43 27.04 16.52
CA GLY A 110 15.32 27.97 16.32
C GLY A 110 14.71 28.54 17.62
N GLY A 111 14.97 27.94 18.77
CA GLY A 111 14.53 28.44 20.10
C GLY A 111 13.02 28.34 20.37
N ASP A 112 12.22 27.76 19.48
CA ASP A 112 10.77 27.55 19.69
C ASP A 112 10.52 26.27 20.48
N ALA A 113 9.97 26.40 21.68
CA ALA A 113 9.65 25.28 22.58
C ALA A 113 8.66 24.29 21.97
N THR A 114 7.70 24.75 21.15
CA THR A 114 6.72 23.89 20.48
C THR A 114 7.40 23.05 19.41
N ALA A 115 8.26 23.66 18.61
CA ALA A 115 9.06 22.96 17.59
C ALA A 115 10.01 21.94 18.24
N LEU A 116 10.65 22.31 19.34
CA LEU A 116 11.53 21.42 20.11
C LEU A 116 10.77 20.18 20.64
N ALA A 117 9.65 20.38 21.33
CA ALA A 117 8.83 19.29 21.85
C ALA A 117 8.30 18.35 20.72
N LYS A 118 8.01 18.92 19.53
CA LYS A 118 7.64 18.13 18.35
C LYS A 118 8.81 17.30 17.83
N ALA A 119 10.00 17.89 17.75
CA ALA A 119 11.21 17.22 17.27
C ALA A 119 11.67 16.10 18.23
N GLU A 120 11.65 16.33 19.53
CA GLU A 120 11.92 15.30 20.55
C GLU A 120 10.96 14.12 20.43
N ARG A 121 9.68 14.38 20.16
CA ARG A 121 8.68 13.34 19.90
C ARG A 121 9.00 12.53 18.63
N GLN A 122 9.50 13.17 17.57
CA GLN A 122 9.95 12.49 16.37
C GLN A 122 11.14 11.57 16.64
N VAL A 123 12.11 12.01 17.42
CA VAL A 123 13.26 11.19 17.84
C VAL A 123 12.80 9.96 18.63
N ARG A 124 11.90 10.14 19.61
CA ARG A 124 11.34 8.99 20.35
C ARG A 124 10.61 7.99 19.46
N ASN A 125 9.92 8.46 18.42
CA ASN A 125 9.15 7.60 17.53
C ASN A 125 9.96 7.00 16.36
N ALA A 126 11.18 7.49 16.14
CA ALA A 126 12.04 7.05 15.04
C ALA A 126 12.41 5.56 15.13
N HIS A 127 12.44 4.99 16.34
CA HIS A 127 12.69 3.56 16.51
C HIS A 127 11.61 2.70 15.81
N TYR A 128 10.35 3.15 15.70
CA TYR A 128 9.32 2.43 14.97
C TYR A 128 9.60 2.40 13.46
N TYR A 129 10.22 3.45 12.91
CA TYR A 129 10.68 3.46 11.53
C TYR A 129 11.74 2.38 11.31
N ASP A 130 12.76 2.32 12.16
CA ASP A 130 13.80 1.30 12.08
C ASP A 130 13.27 -0.11 12.25
N GLN A 131 12.36 -0.31 13.18
CA GLN A 131 11.71 -1.61 13.37
C GLN A 131 10.89 -2.04 12.16
N ALA A 132 10.13 -1.13 11.52
CA ALA A 132 9.38 -1.43 10.31
C ALA A 132 10.31 -1.77 9.12
N ARG A 133 11.42 -1.04 8.99
CA ARG A 133 12.46 -1.31 7.99
C ARG A 133 13.10 -2.69 8.22
N ARG A 134 13.54 -2.99 9.45
CA ARG A 134 14.11 -4.28 9.80
C ARG A 134 13.12 -5.43 9.61
N PHE A 135 11.88 -5.27 10.03
CA PHE A 135 10.84 -6.27 9.81
C PHE A 135 10.69 -6.61 8.32
N ALA A 136 10.65 -5.61 7.46
CA ALA A 136 10.57 -5.81 6.02
C ALA A 136 11.81 -6.51 5.44
N GLN A 137 13.01 -6.24 5.97
CA GLN A 137 14.22 -6.96 5.61
C GLN A 137 14.16 -8.45 5.98
N LEU A 138 13.59 -8.79 7.15
CA LEU A 138 13.38 -10.19 7.58
C LEU A 138 12.44 -10.93 6.63
N VAL A 139 11.31 -10.32 6.26
CA VAL A 139 10.35 -10.87 5.30
C VAL A 139 11.00 -11.08 3.93
N ALA A 140 11.74 -10.10 3.44
CA ALA A 140 12.43 -10.16 2.15
C ALA A 140 13.53 -11.22 2.12
N SER A 141 14.35 -11.29 3.18
CA SER A 141 15.43 -12.29 3.32
C SER A 141 14.88 -13.73 3.30
N HIS A 142 13.76 -13.96 4.00
CA HIS A 142 13.11 -15.26 3.97
C HIS A 142 12.61 -15.60 2.57
N SER A 143 11.96 -14.64 1.90
CA SER A 143 11.38 -14.81 0.58
C SER A 143 12.41 -15.04 -0.51
N ALA A 144 13.60 -14.47 -0.39
CA ALA A 144 14.69 -14.65 -1.36
C ALA A 144 15.10 -16.12 -1.54
N GLN A 145 14.95 -16.94 -0.50
CA GLN A 145 15.34 -18.36 -0.48
C GLN A 145 14.17 -19.29 -0.87
N ARG A 146 12.99 -18.74 -1.18
CA ARG A 146 11.78 -19.52 -1.44
C ARG A 146 11.42 -19.52 -2.93
N ARG A 147 10.65 -20.52 -3.33
CA ARG A 147 10.02 -20.57 -4.64
C ARG A 147 9.09 -19.37 -4.81
N ARG A 148 8.84 -18.95 -6.03
CA ARG A 148 8.06 -17.74 -6.35
C ARG A 148 6.66 -17.75 -5.72
N ASP A 149 6.01 -18.89 -5.73
CA ASP A 149 4.66 -19.13 -5.18
C ASP A 149 4.60 -19.14 -3.65
N GLU A 150 5.75 -19.29 -2.98
CA GLU A 150 5.89 -19.29 -1.52
C GLU A 150 6.37 -17.94 -0.96
N ARG A 151 6.75 -17.01 -1.82
CA ARG A 151 7.31 -15.72 -1.40
C ARG A 151 6.26 -14.81 -0.79
N LEU A 152 6.69 -14.09 0.23
CA LEU A 152 5.93 -13.02 0.88
C LEU A 152 6.52 -11.68 0.45
N TYR A 153 5.66 -10.75 0.08
CA TYR A 153 6.04 -9.42 -0.38
C TYR A 153 5.45 -8.35 0.53
N ILE A 154 6.20 -7.31 0.81
CA ILE A 154 5.70 -6.17 1.58
C ILE A 154 4.68 -5.40 0.75
N ALA A 155 3.52 -5.12 1.36
CA ALA A 155 2.51 -4.22 0.81
C ALA A 155 2.20 -3.11 1.82
N THR A 156 2.15 -1.88 1.35
CA THR A 156 1.86 -0.69 2.16
C THR A 156 0.92 0.26 1.44
N GLY A 157 0.50 1.32 2.11
CA GLY A 157 -0.20 2.43 1.46
C GLY A 157 0.70 3.31 0.57
N GLY A 158 1.98 2.98 0.40
CA GLY A 158 2.90 3.68 -0.48
C GLY A 158 3.29 5.10 -0.06
N GLY A 159 2.82 5.58 1.10
CA GLY A 159 3.12 6.91 1.63
C GLY A 159 4.43 6.98 2.43
N PRO A 160 4.72 8.11 3.07
CA PRO A 160 5.91 8.29 3.90
C PRO A 160 5.80 7.58 5.26
N GLY A 161 6.81 7.71 6.08
CA GLY A 161 6.85 7.22 7.46
C GLY A 161 7.00 5.71 7.56
N ILE A 162 6.15 5.06 8.35
CA ILE A 162 6.20 3.60 8.54
C ILE A 162 6.06 2.83 7.21
N MET A 163 5.20 3.31 6.31
CA MET A 163 5.02 2.71 4.98
C MET A 163 6.31 2.79 4.16
N GLU A 164 6.96 3.94 4.17
CA GLU A 164 8.26 4.15 3.54
C GLU A 164 9.32 3.24 4.15
N ALA A 165 9.38 3.15 5.47
CA ALA A 165 10.33 2.30 6.18
C ALA A 165 10.22 0.84 5.74
N ALA A 166 9.00 0.31 5.65
CA ALA A 166 8.77 -1.05 5.21
C ALA A 166 9.11 -1.27 3.72
N ASN A 167 8.73 -0.34 2.84
CA ASN A 167 9.15 -0.42 1.42
C ASN A 167 10.68 -0.31 1.28
N ARG A 168 11.33 0.57 2.06
CA ARG A 168 12.79 0.72 2.09
C ARG A 168 13.48 -0.57 2.52
N GLY A 169 12.99 -1.22 3.58
CA GLY A 169 13.54 -2.48 4.05
C GLY A 169 13.49 -3.59 2.99
N ALA A 170 12.39 -3.70 2.24
CA ALA A 170 12.28 -4.62 1.11
C ALA A 170 13.23 -4.23 -0.04
N HIS A 171 13.29 -2.94 -0.39
CA HIS A 171 14.16 -2.42 -1.46
C HIS A 171 15.65 -2.68 -1.17
N GLU A 172 16.10 -2.52 0.06
CA GLU A 172 17.48 -2.78 0.48
C GLU A 172 17.89 -4.25 0.38
N MET A 173 16.92 -5.13 0.28
CA MET A 173 17.12 -6.57 0.05
C MET A 173 16.82 -6.99 -1.40
N ASP A 174 16.80 -6.03 -2.34
CA ASP A 174 16.46 -6.24 -3.75
C ASP A 174 15.11 -6.96 -3.96
N ALA A 175 14.20 -6.84 -2.99
CA ALA A 175 12.88 -7.44 -3.06
C ALA A 175 11.84 -6.43 -3.54
N PRO A 176 10.94 -6.82 -4.47
CA PRO A 176 9.84 -5.95 -4.87
C PRO A 176 8.86 -5.72 -3.71
N SER A 177 8.27 -4.52 -3.69
CA SER A 177 7.23 -4.16 -2.73
C SER A 177 6.08 -3.40 -3.38
N VAL A 178 4.88 -3.55 -2.82
CA VAL A 178 3.64 -2.99 -3.34
C VAL A 178 3.28 -1.72 -2.59
N GLY A 179 2.88 -0.68 -3.33
CA GLY A 179 2.33 0.55 -2.80
C GLY A 179 0.90 0.78 -3.30
N LEU A 180 -0.07 0.72 -2.39
CA LEU A 180 -1.48 0.98 -2.69
C LEU A 180 -1.84 2.41 -2.24
N ASN A 181 -1.50 3.40 -3.07
CA ASN A 181 -1.69 4.80 -2.77
C ASN A 181 -3.16 5.22 -2.93
N ILE A 182 -3.56 6.29 -2.26
CA ILE A 182 -4.88 6.92 -2.40
C ILE A 182 -4.73 8.34 -2.91
N ALA A 183 -5.60 8.76 -3.82
CA ALA A 183 -5.65 10.14 -4.27
C ALA A 183 -6.25 11.01 -3.17
N LEU A 184 -5.46 11.90 -2.60
CA LEU A 184 -5.87 12.88 -1.59
C LEU A 184 -5.78 14.30 -2.16
N PRO A 185 -6.57 15.27 -1.63
CA PRO A 185 -6.54 16.66 -2.08
C PRO A 185 -5.15 17.30 -1.99
N HIS A 186 -4.36 16.91 -1.01
CA HIS A 186 -2.94 17.27 -0.89
C HIS A 186 -2.11 16.06 -1.33
N GLU A 187 -1.74 16.04 -2.60
CA GLU A 187 -1.13 14.91 -3.27
C GLU A 187 0.15 14.46 -2.57
N GLN A 188 0.12 13.27 -1.97
CA GLN A 188 1.31 12.56 -1.55
C GLN A 188 1.87 11.80 -2.76
N ARG A 189 3.14 12.03 -3.06
CA ARG A 189 3.88 11.16 -3.97
C ARG A 189 4.12 9.83 -3.28
N ALA A 190 4.12 8.75 -4.06
CA ALA A 190 4.60 7.48 -3.56
C ALA A 190 6.02 7.64 -3.01
N ASN A 191 6.35 6.91 -1.93
CA ASN A 191 7.71 6.90 -1.43
C ASN A 191 8.66 6.26 -2.48
N PRO A 192 9.95 6.64 -2.50
CA PRO A 192 10.88 6.26 -3.58
C PRO A 192 11.26 4.76 -3.58
N TYR A 193 10.90 4.01 -2.55
CA TYR A 193 11.28 2.61 -2.38
C TYR A 193 10.22 1.62 -2.86
N VAL A 194 9.02 2.09 -3.20
CA VAL A 194 8.00 1.23 -3.84
C VAL A 194 8.47 0.84 -5.23
N THR A 195 8.32 -0.43 -5.59
CA THR A 195 8.61 -0.90 -6.95
C THR A 195 7.72 -0.13 -7.95
N PRO A 196 8.28 0.59 -8.92
CA PRO A 196 7.51 1.51 -9.78
C PRO A 196 6.30 0.86 -10.46
N SER A 197 6.45 -0.36 -10.97
CA SER A 197 5.37 -1.13 -11.61
C SER A 197 4.34 -1.70 -10.63
N LEU A 198 4.59 -1.65 -9.32
CA LEU A 198 3.71 -2.08 -8.25
C LEU A 198 3.19 -0.91 -7.40
N SER A 199 3.36 0.32 -7.89
CA SER A 199 2.83 1.54 -7.26
C SER A 199 1.50 1.91 -7.90
N PHE A 200 0.41 1.62 -7.21
CA PHE A 200 -0.95 1.87 -7.69
C PHE A 200 -1.55 3.08 -6.99
N LYS A 201 -2.44 3.80 -7.68
CA LYS A 201 -3.15 4.96 -7.13
C LYS A 201 -4.65 4.73 -7.26
N PHE A 202 -5.35 4.74 -6.14
CA PHE A 202 -6.79 4.54 -6.03
C PHE A 202 -7.51 5.88 -5.84
N HIS A 203 -8.70 5.99 -6.39
CA HIS A 203 -9.64 7.05 -6.09
C HIS A 203 -10.60 6.65 -4.96
N TYR A 204 -10.96 5.35 -4.91
CA TYR A 204 -11.94 4.84 -3.96
C TYR A 204 -11.29 4.07 -2.80
N PHE A 205 -11.51 4.55 -1.57
CA PHE A 205 -11.00 3.90 -0.35
C PHE A 205 -11.44 2.44 -0.23
N ALA A 206 -12.71 2.15 -0.51
CA ALA A 206 -13.26 0.80 -0.39
C ALA A 206 -12.51 -0.22 -1.26
N LEU A 207 -12.20 0.13 -2.51
CA LEU A 207 -11.48 -0.76 -3.42
C LEU A 207 -10.03 -0.96 -2.99
N ARG A 208 -9.38 0.11 -2.54
CA ARG A 208 -8.03 0.02 -1.97
C ARG A 208 -7.97 -0.93 -0.78
N LYS A 209 -8.93 -0.86 0.15
CA LYS A 209 -9.03 -1.76 1.30
C LYS A 209 -9.18 -3.22 0.87
N MET A 210 -10.03 -3.49 -0.13
CA MET A 210 -10.16 -4.84 -0.67
C MET A 210 -8.83 -5.38 -1.18
N HIS A 211 -8.04 -4.57 -1.90
CA HIS A 211 -6.73 -4.98 -2.40
C HIS A 211 -5.72 -5.29 -1.31
N PHE A 212 -5.74 -4.60 -0.16
CA PHE A 212 -4.91 -4.99 0.97
C PHE A 212 -5.21 -6.42 1.43
N MET A 213 -6.50 -6.81 1.47
CA MET A 213 -6.93 -8.11 1.98
C MET A 213 -6.81 -9.25 0.98
N MET A 214 -6.97 -9.00 -0.31
CA MET A 214 -7.03 -10.05 -1.34
C MET A 214 -5.81 -10.99 -1.32
N ARG A 215 -4.62 -10.47 -1.00
CA ARG A 215 -3.35 -11.20 -1.00
C ARG A 215 -2.69 -11.28 0.36
N ALA A 216 -3.32 -10.72 1.40
CA ALA A 216 -2.72 -10.65 2.74
C ALA A 216 -2.52 -12.03 3.35
N LYS A 217 -1.31 -12.31 3.77
CA LYS A 217 -0.92 -13.44 4.64
C LYS A 217 -0.67 -12.99 6.07
N ALA A 218 -0.41 -11.72 6.29
CA ALA A 218 -0.29 -11.13 7.62
C ALA A 218 -0.52 -9.63 7.55
N LEU A 219 -0.88 -9.06 8.70
CA LEU A 219 -0.98 -7.62 8.88
C LEU A 219 -0.15 -7.22 10.10
N VAL A 220 0.67 -6.19 9.93
CA VAL A 220 1.44 -5.57 11.02
C VAL A 220 1.06 -4.10 11.12
N ALA A 221 0.42 -3.72 12.21
CA ALA A 221 0.03 -2.36 12.50
C ALA A 221 1.00 -1.72 13.50
N PHE A 222 1.86 -0.86 13.01
CA PHE A 222 2.70 0.03 13.82
C PHE A 222 1.86 1.20 14.35
N PRO A 223 2.33 1.94 15.38
CA PRO A 223 1.65 3.11 15.89
C PRO A 223 1.26 4.06 14.77
N GLY A 224 -0.03 4.45 14.73
CA GLY A 224 -0.59 5.24 13.65
C GLY A 224 -1.87 5.98 14.04
N GLY A 225 -2.40 6.77 13.13
CA GLY A 225 -3.62 7.55 13.34
C GLY A 225 -4.88 6.83 12.82
N PHE A 226 -5.90 7.63 12.49
CA PHE A 226 -7.22 7.13 12.07
C PHE A 226 -7.16 6.19 10.87
N GLY A 227 -6.32 6.46 9.87
CA GLY A 227 -6.18 5.55 8.72
C GLY A 227 -5.64 4.18 9.10
N THR A 228 -4.72 4.12 10.08
CA THR A 228 -4.21 2.83 10.61
C THR A 228 -5.28 2.09 11.40
N LEU A 229 -6.07 2.80 12.23
CA LEU A 229 -7.18 2.21 12.98
C LEU A 229 -8.28 1.70 12.06
N ASP A 230 -8.63 2.47 11.04
CA ASP A 230 -9.64 2.13 10.05
C ASP A 230 -9.32 0.79 9.33
N GLU A 231 -8.10 0.63 8.85
CA GLU A 231 -7.66 -0.61 8.22
C GLU A 231 -7.53 -1.77 9.21
N LEU A 232 -7.04 -1.50 10.43
CA LEU A 232 -6.89 -2.52 11.47
C LEU A 232 -8.23 -3.11 11.90
N PHE A 233 -9.21 -2.26 12.23
CA PHE A 233 -10.51 -2.73 12.71
C PHE A 233 -11.34 -3.37 11.62
N GLU A 234 -11.19 -2.97 10.36
CA GLU A 234 -11.81 -3.67 9.25
C GLU A 234 -11.30 -5.12 9.17
N ILE A 235 -9.98 -5.32 9.24
CA ILE A 235 -9.38 -6.65 9.14
C ILE A 235 -9.76 -7.53 10.33
N ILE A 236 -9.71 -6.98 11.56
CA ILE A 236 -10.17 -7.69 12.76
C ILE A 236 -11.62 -8.15 12.57
N THR A 237 -12.50 -7.26 12.09
CA THR A 237 -13.91 -7.55 11.84
C THR A 237 -14.09 -8.64 10.78
N LEU A 238 -13.35 -8.58 9.68
CA LEU A 238 -13.44 -9.58 8.61
C LEU A 238 -13.00 -10.97 9.07
N VAL A 239 -11.98 -11.07 9.91
CA VAL A 239 -11.52 -12.34 10.50
C VAL A 239 -12.51 -12.81 11.58
N GLN A 240 -12.95 -11.94 12.48
CA GLN A 240 -13.93 -12.23 13.52
C GLN A 240 -15.22 -12.81 12.95
N THR A 241 -15.74 -12.22 11.89
CA THR A 241 -16.99 -12.62 11.25
C THR A 241 -16.85 -13.79 10.27
N GLY A 242 -15.65 -14.32 10.07
CA GLY A 242 -15.37 -15.40 9.12
C GLY A 242 -15.49 -15.01 7.64
N LYS A 243 -15.52 -13.70 7.33
CA LYS A 243 -15.53 -13.20 5.95
C LYS A 243 -14.15 -13.28 5.29
N SER A 244 -13.08 -13.26 6.09
CA SER A 244 -11.71 -13.54 5.67
C SER A 244 -11.19 -14.77 6.40
N LYS A 245 -10.25 -15.49 5.76
CA LYS A 245 -9.51 -16.56 6.44
C LYS A 245 -8.69 -15.92 7.58
N PRO A 246 -8.46 -16.65 8.69
CA PRO A 246 -7.56 -16.21 9.74
C PRO A 246 -6.17 -15.93 9.18
N VAL A 247 -5.62 -14.78 9.56
CA VAL A 247 -4.25 -14.36 9.26
C VAL A 247 -3.63 -13.77 10.54
N PRO A 248 -2.33 -13.83 10.75
CA PRO A 248 -1.68 -13.11 11.83
C PRO A 248 -1.97 -11.60 11.75
N ILE A 249 -2.54 -11.04 12.82
CA ILE A 249 -2.73 -9.61 13.02
C ILE A 249 -1.83 -9.19 14.17
N ILE A 250 -0.85 -8.34 13.88
CA ILE A 250 0.21 -7.99 14.80
C ILE A 250 0.11 -6.49 15.14
N LEU A 251 -0.03 -6.19 16.42
CA LEU A 251 -0.02 -4.84 16.96
C LEU A 251 1.37 -4.52 17.51
N PHE A 252 2.15 -3.83 16.69
CA PHE A 252 3.52 -3.47 17.04
C PHE A 252 3.57 -2.25 17.96
N GLY A 253 4.26 -2.35 19.10
CA GLY A 253 4.32 -1.31 20.12
C GLY A 253 3.19 -1.46 21.15
N SER A 254 3.30 -2.45 22.02
CA SER A 254 2.26 -2.86 22.99
C SER A 254 1.77 -1.70 23.86
N ASP A 255 2.67 -0.84 24.36
CA ASP A 255 2.30 0.32 25.19
C ASP A 255 1.40 1.29 24.43
N TYR A 256 1.74 1.58 23.16
CA TYR A 256 0.93 2.47 22.33
C TYR A 256 -0.50 1.95 22.17
N TRP A 257 -0.64 0.69 21.77
CA TRP A 257 -1.94 0.09 21.46
C TRP A 257 -2.82 -0.09 22.68
N LYS A 258 -2.26 -0.58 23.81
CA LYS A 258 -3.00 -0.75 25.08
C LYS A 258 -3.47 0.57 25.68
N ARG A 259 -2.73 1.65 25.45
CA ARG A 259 -3.14 3.00 25.90
C ARG A 259 -4.13 3.67 24.95
N LEU A 260 -4.08 3.32 23.66
CA LEU A 260 -4.95 3.91 22.65
C LEU A 260 -6.35 3.29 22.66
N VAL A 261 -6.43 1.96 22.79
CA VAL A 261 -7.69 1.22 22.72
C VAL A 261 -7.79 0.27 23.92
N ASN A 262 -8.80 0.49 24.73
CA ASN A 262 -9.11 -0.42 25.84
C ASN A 262 -9.98 -1.59 25.31
N MET A 263 -9.32 -2.66 24.87
CA MET A 263 -10.01 -3.86 24.35
C MET A 263 -10.72 -4.64 25.47
N ASP A 264 -10.20 -4.58 26.71
CA ASP A 264 -10.81 -5.25 27.86
C ASP A 264 -12.16 -4.62 28.20
N LEU A 265 -12.29 -3.30 28.12
CA LEU A 265 -13.57 -2.62 28.28
C LEU A 265 -14.62 -3.12 27.26
N MET A 266 -14.22 -3.40 26.02
CA MET A 266 -15.15 -3.94 25.01
C MET A 266 -15.66 -5.35 25.40
N VAL A 267 -14.85 -6.14 26.09
CA VAL A 267 -15.26 -7.44 26.64
C VAL A 267 -16.17 -7.25 27.85
N GLU A 268 -15.84 -6.35 28.77
CA GLU A 268 -16.65 -6.03 29.96
C GLU A 268 -18.05 -5.56 29.58
N GLU A 269 -18.16 -4.69 28.57
CA GLU A 269 -19.43 -4.18 28.05
C GLU A 269 -20.17 -5.17 27.12
N GLY A 270 -19.57 -6.35 26.84
CA GLY A 270 -20.16 -7.37 25.98
C GLY A 270 -20.21 -7.02 24.49
N ALA A 271 -19.43 -5.99 24.06
CA ALA A 271 -19.33 -5.61 22.65
C ALA A 271 -18.52 -6.62 21.83
N ILE A 272 -17.56 -7.30 22.46
CA ILE A 272 -16.78 -8.40 21.92
C ILE A 272 -16.66 -9.51 22.99
N THR A 273 -16.19 -10.68 22.58
CA THR A 273 -15.92 -11.79 23.49
C THR A 273 -14.45 -11.84 23.91
N ALA A 274 -14.13 -12.49 25.03
CA ALA A 274 -12.74 -12.73 25.44
C ALA A 274 -11.96 -13.57 24.39
N GLN A 275 -12.66 -14.35 23.56
CA GLN A 275 -12.05 -15.10 22.47
C GLN A 275 -11.56 -14.18 21.34
N ASP A 276 -12.21 -13.05 21.13
CA ASP A 276 -11.85 -12.07 20.10
C ASP A 276 -10.50 -11.40 20.39
N LEU A 277 -10.08 -11.35 21.66
CA LEU A 277 -8.76 -10.86 22.04
C LEU A 277 -7.60 -11.72 21.50
N LYS A 278 -7.89 -12.94 21.07
CA LYS A 278 -6.91 -13.86 20.45
C LYS A 278 -6.73 -13.63 18.94
N LEU A 279 -7.51 -12.73 18.34
CA LEU A 279 -7.41 -12.43 16.91
C LEU A 279 -6.14 -11.64 16.56
N PHE A 280 -5.50 -11.02 17.55
CA PHE A 280 -4.30 -10.22 17.36
C PHE A 280 -3.25 -10.49 18.43
N THR A 281 -2.00 -10.16 18.14
CA THR A 281 -0.87 -10.36 19.04
C THR A 281 -0.10 -9.04 19.19
N TYR A 282 0.23 -8.67 20.43
CA TYR A 282 1.11 -7.54 20.70
C TYR A 282 2.58 -7.97 20.62
N VAL A 283 3.41 -7.15 20.00
CA VAL A 283 4.86 -7.34 19.93
C VAL A 283 5.59 -5.99 20.05
N ASP A 284 6.87 -6.04 20.44
CA ASP A 284 7.66 -4.83 20.64
C ASP A 284 8.98 -4.82 19.82
N ASP A 285 9.28 -5.91 19.13
CA ASP A 285 10.43 -5.99 18.23
C ASP A 285 10.12 -6.73 16.92
N SER A 286 10.95 -6.50 15.90
CA SER A 286 10.72 -7.02 14.55
C SER A 286 10.95 -8.53 14.44
N ASP A 287 11.83 -9.11 15.23
CA ASP A 287 12.08 -10.55 15.21
C ASP A 287 10.86 -11.29 15.79
N ALA A 288 10.28 -10.79 16.92
CA ALA A 288 9.04 -11.32 17.48
C ALA A 288 7.87 -11.18 16.50
N ALA A 289 7.75 -10.05 15.79
CA ALA A 289 6.73 -9.87 14.76
C ALA A 289 6.85 -10.92 13.65
N TRP A 290 8.06 -11.18 13.20
CA TRP A 290 8.35 -12.19 12.19
C TRP A 290 8.08 -13.62 12.71
N ASP A 291 8.41 -13.91 13.97
CA ASP A 291 8.18 -15.20 14.60
C ASP A 291 6.68 -15.56 14.71
N VAL A 292 5.83 -14.57 14.96
CA VAL A 292 4.36 -14.78 14.92
C VAL A 292 3.92 -15.31 13.56
N ILE A 293 4.43 -14.71 12.47
CA ILE A 293 4.07 -15.14 11.10
C ILE A 293 4.64 -16.52 10.80
N ARG A 294 5.90 -16.76 11.13
CA ARG A 294 6.57 -18.05 10.91
C ARG A 294 5.84 -19.18 11.64
N THR A 295 5.49 -18.94 12.89
CA THR A 295 4.79 -19.94 13.71
C THR A 295 3.42 -20.26 13.15
N PHE A 296 2.67 -19.23 12.73
CA PHE A 296 1.32 -19.43 12.18
C PHE A 296 1.32 -20.27 10.90
N TYR A 297 2.30 -20.07 10.01
CA TYR A 297 2.41 -20.78 8.74
C TYR A 297 3.40 -21.96 8.77
N SER A 298 4.06 -22.23 9.88
CA SER A 298 5.11 -23.26 10.02
C SER A 298 6.24 -23.08 8.98
N LEU A 299 6.74 -21.83 8.82
CA LEU A 299 7.76 -21.45 7.85
C LEU A 299 9.18 -21.75 8.30
#